data_c81143a543a705c65693faaa1a0e2a34
#
_entry.id   c81143a543a705c65693faaa1a0e2a34
#
_cell.length_a   1.000
_cell.length_b   1.000
_cell.length_c   1.000
_cell.angle_alpha   90.00
_cell.angle_beta   90.00
_cell.angle_gamma   90.00
#
_symmetry.space_group_name_H-M   'P 1'
#
loop_
_entity.id
_entity.type
_entity.pdbx_description
1 polymer ?
#
loop_
_entity_poly.entity_id
_entity_poly.type
_entity_poly.pdbx_seq_one_letter_code
_entity_poly.pdbx_strand_id
1 'polypeptide(L)'
;MGAGPSRPPSRPVRGAGSGVLLGGLTAVGSVAAIGRAWAACDIGVNAAANSMTLLFLVPLIWIATSVPWVILHSTLGRRHPHTALVAGLVCTLWFAWFLVTWLGMPDSYPDPFCPGNIPPWWPSYLPA
;
A
#
# COMPACT_ATOMS: atom_id res chain seq x y z
N MET A 1 -18.29 42.33 11.98
CA MET A 1 -17.76 41.10 12.54
C MET A 1 -16.73 40.54 11.61
N GLY A 2 -15.48 40.77 11.92
CA GLY A 2 -14.39 40.21 11.17
C GLY A 2 -14.31 38.70 11.42
N ALA A 3 -14.21 37.90 10.35
CA ALA A 3 -13.75 36.58 10.50
C ALA A 3 -12.37 36.61 11.16
N GLY A 4 -12.21 35.93 12.29
CA GLY A 4 -10.89 35.79 12.90
C GLY A 4 -9.92 35.16 11.91
N PRO A 5 -8.59 35.32 12.11
CA PRO A 5 -7.62 34.68 11.26
C PRO A 5 -7.92 33.18 11.18
N SER A 6 -7.95 32.63 9.96
CA SER A 6 -8.16 31.21 9.76
C SER A 6 -7.10 30.43 10.55
N ARG A 7 -7.54 29.61 11.48
CA ARG A 7 -6.62 28.75 12.22
C ARG A 7 -5.99 27.77 11.27
N PRO A 8 -4.67 27.56 11.32
CA PRO A 8 -4.07 26.49 10.55
C PRO A 8 -4.70 25.14 10.93
N PRO A 9 -4.82 24.21 9.99
CA PRO A 9 -5.38 22.90 10.30
C PRO A 9 -4.61 22.26 11.45
N SER A 10 -5.34 21.64 12.39
CA SER A 10 -4.73 20.98 13.54
C SER A 10 -3.81 19.83 13.10
N ARG A 11 -2.79 19.50 13.89
CA ARG A 11 -1.87 18.39 13.59
C ARG A 11 -2.57 17.08 13.23
N PRO A 12 -3.68 16.65 13.88
CA PRO A 12 -4.42 15.46 13.49
C PRO A 12 -4.97 15.53 12.06
N VAL A 13 -5.43 16.70 11.61
CA VAL A 13 -5.94 16.90 10.23
C VAL A 13 -4.81 16.78 9.21
N ARG A 14 -3.63 17.31 9.51
CA ARG A 14 -2.45 17.15 8.64
C ARG A 14 -1.99 15.70 8.58
N GLY A 15 -1.99 15.00 9.72
CA GLY A 15 -1.68 13.58 9.78
C GLY A 15 -2.67 12.73 8.98
N ALA A 16 -3.96 13.04 9.07
CA ALA A 16 -5.01 12.38 8.30
C ALA A 16 -4.82 12.62 6.78
N GLY A 17 -4.53 13.87 6.37
CA GLY A 17 -4.26 14.19 4.97
C GLY A 17 -3.04 13.46 4.42
N SER A 18 -1.95 13.41 5.18
CA SER A 18 -0.75 12.65 4.83
C SER A 18 -1.04 11.16 4.71
N GLY A 19 -1.84 10.60 5.63
CA GLY A 19 -2.26 9.21 5.61
C GLY A 19 -3.06 8.84 4.37
N VAL A 20 -3.98 9.70 3.96
CA VAL A 20 -4.78 9.50 2.75
C VAL A 20 -3.90 9.52 1.49
N LEU A 21 -2.97 10.47 1.38
CA LEU A 21 -2.04 10.56 0.25
C LEU A 21 -1.08 9.38 0.20
N LEU A 22 -0.44 9.05 1.30
CA LEU A 22 0.48 7.91 1.39
C LEU A 22 -0.24 6.58 1.17
N GLY A 23 -1.46 6.45 1.69
CA GLY A 23 -2.31 5.30 1.42
C GLY A 23 -2.63 5.13 -0.05
N GLY A 24 -2.96 6.23 -0.74
CA GLY A 24 -3.20 6.23 -2.18
C GLY A 24 -1.97 5.83 -2.99
N LEU A 25 -0.80 6.40 -2.67
CA LEU A 25 0.46 6.05 -3.31
C LEU A 25 0.82 4.57 -3.08
N THR A 26 0.64 4.09 -1.86
CA THR A 26 0.87 2.68 -1.51
C THR A 26 -0.07 1.76 -2.26
N ALA A 27 -1.34 2.11 -2.36
CA ALA A 27 -2.34 1.33 -3.09
C ALA A 27 -1.98 1.22 -4.58
N VAL A 28 -1.69 2.35 -5.22
CA VAL A 28 -1.31 2.37 -6.64
C VAL A 28 0.00 1.62 -6.88
N GLY A 29 1.01 1.87 -6.05
CA GLY A 29 2.31 1.20 -6.16
C GLY A 29 2.22 -0.30 -5.96
N SER A 30 1.49 -0.76 -4.94
CA SER A 30 1.30 -2.19 -4.66
C SER A 30 0.53 -2.88 -5.78
N VAL A 31 -0.56 -2.29 -6.24
CA VAL A 31 -1.37 -2.84 -7.34
C VAL A 31 -0.58 -2.88 -8.65
N ALA A 32 0.21 -1.85 -8.93
CA ALA A 32 1.08 -1.84 -10.11
C ALA A 32 2.15 -2.95 -10.03
N ALA A 33 2.75 -3.14 -8.87
CA ALA A 33 3.73 -4.21 -8.66
C ALA A 33 3.09 -5.60 -8.80
N ILE A 34 1.92 -5.82 -8.21
CA ILE A 34 1.16 -7.06 -8.35
C ILE A 34 0.82 -7.33 -9.82
N GLY A 35 0.30 -6.33 -10.52
CA GLY A 35 -0.04 -6.45 -11.95
C GLY A 35 1.18 -6.78 -12.81
N ARG A 36 2.32 -6.19 -12.52
CA ARG A 36 3.58 -6.51 -13.22
C ARG A 36 4.08 -7.93 -12.90
N ALA A 37 3.92 -8.37 -11.65
CA ALA A 37 4.26 -9.75 -11.29
C ALA A 37 3.38 -10.76 -12.02
N TRP A 38 2.08 -10.52 -12.06
CA TRP A 38 1.14 -11.37 -12.78
C TRP A 38 1.43 -11.41 -14.29
N ALA A 39 1.74 -10.25 -14.88
CA ALA A 39 2.09 -10.20 -16.30
C ALA A 39 3.42 -10.91 -16.62
N ALA A 40 4.41 -10.79 -15.74
CA ALA A 40 5.71 -11.42 -15.93
C ALA A 40 5.67 -12.95 -15.81
N CYS A 41 4.80 -13.46 -14.93
CA CYS A 41 4.70 -14.89 -14.61
C CYS A 41 3.44 -15.55 -15.18
N ASP A 42 2.68 -14.85 -16.01
CA ASP A 42 1.43 -15.32 -16.63
C ASP A 42 0.42 -15.86 -15.60
N ILE A 43 0.26 -15.10 -14.52
CA ILE A 43 -0.66 -15.45 -13.43
C ILE A 43 -2.06 -14.92 -13.73
N GLY A 44 -3.07 -15.73 -13.43
CA GLY A 44 -4.48 -15.34 -13.59
C GLY A 44 -5.12 -15.92 -14.84
N VAL A 45 -6.33 -15.47 -15.13
CA VAL A 45 -7.15 -16.03 -16.21
C VAL A 45 -6.85 -15.34 -17.54
N ASN A 46 -6.89 -14.01 -17.54
CA ASN A 46 -6.56 -13.18 -18.70
C ASN A 46 -6.35 -11.72 -18.26
N ALA A 47 -5.81 -10.90 -19.15
CA ALA A 47 -5.49 -9.51 -18.86
C ALA A 47 -6.71 -8.69 -18.42
N ALA A 48 -7.88 -8.92 -19.00
CA ALA A 48 -9.10 -8.18 -18.65
C ALA A 48 -9.58 -8.52 -17.23
N ALA A 49 -9.67 -9.81 -16.90
CA ALA A 49 -10.06 -10.27 -15.57
C ALA A 49 -9.07 -9.80 -14.50
N ASN A 50 -7.78 -9.91 -14.79
CA ASN A 50 -6.72 -9.43 -13.90
C ASN A 50 -6.84 -7.92 -13.65
N SER A 51 -7.07 -7.13 -14.69
CA SER A 51 -7.23 -5.68 -14.58
C SER A 51 -8.44 -5.30 -13.72
N MET A 52 -9.54 -5.99 -13.85
CA MET A 52 -10.73 -5.76 -13.02
C MET A 52 -10.44 -6.07 -11.55
N THR A 53 -9.79 -7.19 -11.26
CA THR A 53 -9.39 -7.56 -9.90
C THR A 53 -8.47 -6.50 -9.30
N LEU A 54 -7.45 -6.06 -10.04
CA LEU A 54 -6.51 -5.04 -9.60
C LEU A 54 -7.20 -3.70 -9.35
N LEU A 55 -8.18 -3.33 -10.19
CA LEU A 55 -8.94 -2.11 -10.01
C LEU A 55 -9.75 -2.12 -8.70
N PHE A 56 -10.35 -3.26 -8.34
CA PHE A 56 -11.06 -3.40 -7.08
C PHE A 56 -10.12 -3.40 -5.86
N LEU A 57 -8.89 -3.86 -6.03
CA LEU A 57 -7.90 -3.85 -4.94
C LEU A 57 -7.45 -2.44 -4.55
N VAL A 58 -7.41 -1.49 -5.48
CA VAL A 58 -6.95 -0.13 -5.21
C VAL A 58 -7.68 0.52 -4.04
N PRO A 59 -9.01 0.64 -4.04
CA PRO A 59 -9.71 1.27 -2.92
C PRO A 59 -9.59 0.45 -1.62
N LEU A 60 -9.54 -0.86 -1.70
CA LEU A 60 -9.40 -1.72 -0.51
C LEU A 60 -8.04 -1.51 0.16
N ILE A 61 -6.96 -1.50 -0.61
CA ILE A 61 -5.61 -1.26 -0.10
C ILE A 61 -5.48 0.18 0.39
N TRP A 62 -6.09 1.12 -0.29
CA TRP A 62 -6.10 2.53 0.10
C TRP A 62 -6.71 2.70 1.50
N ILE A 63 -7.89 2.15 1.72
CA ILE A 63 -8.56 2.19 3.04
C ILE A 63 -7.72 1.46 4.08
N ALA A 64 -7.27 0.25 3.78
CA ALA A 64 -6.48 -0.57 4.69
C ALA A 64 -5.15 0.09 5.11
N THR A 65 -4.57 0.92 4.26
CA THR A 65 -3.35 1.67 4.56
C THR A 65 -3.65 2.99 5.28
N SER A 66 -4.69 3.70 4.86
CA SER A 66 -5.03 5.02 5.40
C SER A 66 -5.56 4.95 6.83
N VAL A 67 -6.36 3.96 7.18
CA VAL A 67 -6.98 3.83 8.50
C VAL A 67 -5.93 3.68 9.63
N PRO A 68 -4.97 2.76 9.57
CA PRO A 68 -3.91 2.68 10.58
C PRO A 68 -3.08 3.96 10.68
N TRP A 69 -2.81 4.61 9.55
CA TRP A 69 -2.07 5.86 9.51
C TRP A 69 -2.80 6.98 10.27
N VAL A 70 -4.09 7.14 10.01
CA VAL A 70 -4.93 8.11 10.72
C VAL A 70 -4.99 7.80 12.22
N ILE A 71 -5.15 6.54 12.59
CA ILE A 71 -5.16 6.12 14.00
C ILE A 71 -3.83 6.45 14.67
N LEU A 72 -2.70 6.11 14.06
CA LEU A 72 -1.37 6.41 14.59
C LEU A 72 -1.17 7.91 14.81
N HIS A 73 -1.54 8.73 13.84
CA HIS A 73 -1.37 10.19 13.95
C HIS A 73 -2.35 10.82 14.92
N SER A 74 -3.55 10.29 15.10
CA SER A 74 -4.52 10.80 16.06
C SER A 74 -4.23 10.39 17.50
N THR A 75 -3.51 9.30 17.71
CA THR A 75 -3.13 8.79 19.04
C THR A 75 -1.69 9.14 19.40
N LEU A 76 -0.73 8.47 18.78
CA LEU A 76 0.70 8.62 19.07
C LEU A 76 1.26 9.94 18.55
N GLY A 77 0.77 10.44 17.42
CA GLY A 77 1.26 11.67 16.79
C GLY A 77 1.00 12.94 17.60
N ARG A 78 0.10 12.91 18.56
CA ARG A 78 -0.14 14.04 19.46
C ARG A 78 1.03 14.33 20.40
N ARG A 79 1.70 13.28 20.86
CA ARG A 79 2.83 13.38 21.80
C ARG A 79 4.17 13.16 21.12
N HIS A 80 4.22 12.27 20.16
CA HIS A 80 5.45 11.82 19.49
C HIS A 80 5.25 11.80 17.97
N PRO A 81 5.23 12.97 17.28
CA PRO A 81 4.94 13.02 15.85
C PRO A 81 6.00 12.30 15.00
N HIS A 82 7.28 12.36 15.38
CA HIS A 82 8.34 11.66 14.66
C HIS A 82 8.25 10.14 14.83
N THR A 83 7.93 9.66 16.01
CA THR A 83 7.72 8.23 16.27
C THR A 83 6.52 7.70 15.50
N ALA A 84 5.42 8.45 15.45
CA ALA A 84 4.25 8.11 14.65
C ALA A 84 4.58 8.04 13.16
N LEU A 85 5.36 8.98 12.64
CA LEU A 85 5.80 8.99 11.25
C LEU A 85 6.65 7.76 10.91
N VAL A 86 7.66 7.47 11.72
CA VAL A 86 8.55 6.30 11.52
C VAL A 86 7.75 5.00 11.61
N ALA A 87 6.93 4.85 12.64
CA ALA A 87 6.08 3.67 12.81
C ALA A 87 5.12 3.48 11.62
N GLY A 88 4.48 4.55 11.17
CA GLY A 88 3.60 4.53 10.02
C GLY A 88 4.31 4.13 8.73
N LEU A 89 5.50 4.67 8.48
CA LEU A 89 6.31 4.31 7.30
C LEU A 89 6.74 2.84 7.34
N VAL A 90 7.24 2.37 8.48
CA VAL A 90 7.65 0.96 8.63
C VAL A 90 6.47 0.01 8.41
N CYS A 91 5.33 0.28 9.04
CA CYS A 91 4.13 -0.52 8.86
C CYS A 91 3.63 -0.51 7.41
N THR A 92 3.68 0.65 6.76
CA THR A 92 3.25 0.80 5.36
C THR A 92 4.15 0.02 4.40
N LEU A 93 5.47 0.10 4.58
CA LEU A 93 6.44 -0.66 3.76
C LEU A 93 6.28 -2.17 3.98
N TRP A 94 6.13 -2.59 5.22
CA TRP A 94 5.90 -4.00 5.54
C TRP A 94 4.59 -4.51 4.93
N PHE A 95 3.53 -3.73 5.03
CA PHE A 95 2.23 -4.08 4.46
C PHE A 95 2.27 -4.15 2.93
N ALA A 96 2.93 -3.20 2.27
CA ALA A 96 3.13 -3.21 0.82
C ALA A 96 3.92 -4.46 0.38
N TRP A 97 5.02 -4.77 1.06
CA TRP A 97 5.79 -5.98 0.81
C TRP A 97 4.94 -7.24 0.99
N PHE A 98 4.20 -7.33 2.09
CA PHE A 98 3.30 -8.45 2.37
C PHE A 98 2.25 -8.63 1.26
N LEU A 99 1.61 -7.54 0.84
CA LEU A 99 0.59 -7.60 -0.22
C LEU A 99 1.18 -8.06 -1.56
N VAL A 100 2.31 -7.52 -1.95
CA VAL A 100 2.96 -7.87 -3.21
C VAL A 100 3.39 -9.34 -3.22
N THR A 101 3.96 -9.83 -2.15
CA THR A 101 4.36 -11.23 -2.05
C THR A 101 3.16 -12.16 -1.96
N TRP A 102 2.16 -11.82 -1.18
CA TRP A 102 0.99 -12.68 -0.98
C TRP A 102 0.07 -12.73 -2.20
N LEU A 103 -0.25 -11.58 -2.77
CA LEU A 103 -1.16 -11.48 -3.91
C LEU A 103 -0.45 -11.58 -5.26
N GLY A 104 0.77 -11.06 -5.35
CA GLY A 104 1.54 -11.03 -6.58
C GLY A 104 2.26 -12.34 -6.91
N MET A 105 2.54 -13.16 -5.88
CA MET A 105 3.32 -14.40 -5.99
C MET A 105 2.62 -15.55 -5.26
N PRO A 106 1.43 -15.99 -5.73
CA PRO A 106 0.64 -16.99 -5.02
C PRO A 106 1.27 -18.38 -5.10
N ASP A 107 1.45 -19.02 -3.95
CA ASP A 107 2.01 -20.38 -3.85
C ASP A 107 1.10 -21.46 -4.43
N SER A 108 -0.21 -21.19 -4.47
CA SER A 108 -1.22 -22.13 -4.94
C SER A 108 -1.41 -22.13 -6.46
N TYR A 109 -0.71 -21.27 -7.18
CA TYR A 109 -0.82 -21.15 -8.63
C TYR A 109 0.31 -21.91 -9.32
N PRO A 110 0.06 -22.62 -10.45
CA PRO A 110 1.15 -23.25 -11.21
C PRO A 110 2.17 -22.20 -11.68
N ASP A 111 3.44 -22.53 -11.61
CA ASP A 111 4.57 -21.65 -11.89
C ASP A 111 5.35 -22.02 -13.17
N PRO A 112 4.70 -22.14 -14.36
CA PRO A 112 5.37 -22.61 -15.57
C PRO A 112 6.42 -21.64 -16.14
N PHE A 113 6.29 -20.33 -15.84
CA PHE A 113 7.15 -19.28 -16.36
C PHE A 113 8.12 -18.70 -15.34
N CYS A 114 7.76 -18.72 -14.07
CA CYS A 114 8.57 -18.17 -12.99
C CYS A 114 8.71 -19.20 -11.86
N PRO A 115 9.92 -19.56 -11.42
CA PRO A 115 10.10 -20.43 -10.28
C PRO A 115 9.46 -19.85 -9.01
N GLY A 116 8.50 -20.56 -8.38
CA GLY A 116 7.77 -20.10 -7.22
C GLY A 116 6.91 -18.85 -7.45
N ASN A 117 6.54 -18.58 -8.70
CA ASN A 117 5.82 -17.36 -9.12
C ASN A 117 6.55 -16.05 -8.77
N ILE A 118 7.85 -16.11 -8.57
CA ILE A 118 8.68 -14.94 -8.31
C ILE A 118 9.09 -14.32 -9.64
N PRO A 119 8.70 -13.05 -9.92
CA PRO A 119 9.06 -12.41 -11.18
C PRO A 119 10.57 -12.14 -11.26
N PRO A 120 11.16 -12.14 -12.47
CA PRO A 120 12.61 -11.96 -12.64
C PRO A 120 13.13 -10.58 -12.19
N TRP A 121 12.24 -9.57 -12.10
CA TRP A 121 12.59 -8.23 -11.60
C TRP A 121 12.58 -8.12 -10.07
N TRP A 122 12.12 -9.16 -9.35
CA TRP A 122 12.11 -9.15 -7.89
C TRP A 122 13.54 -9.18 -7.34
N PRO A 123 13.89 -8.29 -6.41
CA PRO A 123 15.24 -8.27 -5.86
C PRO A 123 15.57 -9.55 -5.09
N SER A 124 16.72 -10.12 -5.37
CA SER A 124 17.16 -11.39 -4.75
C SER A 124 17.40 -11.30 -3.24
N TYR A 125 17.62 -10.08 -2.74
CA TYR A 125 17.82 -9.83 -1.30
C TYR A 125 16.51 -9.69 -0.51
N LEU A 126 15.36 -9.60 -1.20
CA LEU A 126 14.05 -9.56 -0.55
C LEU A 126 13.42 -10.95 -0.55
N PRO A 127 12.92 -11.43 0.61
CA PRO A 127 12.16 -12.67 0.65
C PRO A 127 10.82 -12.51 -0.07
N ALA A 128 10.33 -13.59 -0.65
CA ALA A 128 9.05 -13.67 -1.34
C ALA A 128 8.14 -14.69 -0.65
#